data_7ea4df2208df88a52eaacbeab237babf
#
_entry.id   7ea4df2208df88a52eaacbeab237babf
#
_cell.length_a   1.000
_cell.length_b   1.000
_cell.length_c   1.000
_cell.angle_alpha   90.00
_cell.angle_beta   90.00
_cell.angle_gamma   90.00
#
_symmetry.space_group_name_H-M   'P 1'
#
loop_
_entity.id
_entity.type
_entity.pdbx_description
1 polymer ?
#
loop_
_entity_poly.entity_id
_entity_poly.type
_entity_poly.pdbx_seq_one_letter_code
_entity_poly.pdbx_strand_id
1 'polypeptide(L)'
;DVSLEMTRNIGIMAHIDAGKTTTTERILFYTGINHKIGETHDGTATMDWMVQEQERGITITSAATTAFWKDHRINIIDTPGHVDFTVEVQRSLRVLDGSVTVFCAKGGVEPQSETVWRQADEYHVPRMAYVNKMDIMGADFYNVVQMMHDRLKCNAVPIQLPIGAEADFKGIIDLVEMKADVYYDDIGKDM
;
A
#
# COMPACT_ATOMS: atom_id res chain seq x y z
N ASP A 1 -18.89 0.38 -20.49
CA ASP A 1 -17.52 0.85 -20.68
C ASP A 1 -17.30 2.14 -19.90
N VAL A 2 -16.26 2.16 -19.07
CA VAL A 2 -15.91 3.34 -18.27
C VAL A 2 -15.01 4.23 -19.12
N SER A 3 -15.30 5.54 -19.13
CA SER A 3 -14.52 6.52 -19.89
C SER A 3 -13.10 6.69 -19.32
N LEU A 4 -12.19 7.24 -20.12
CA LEU A 4 -10.83 7.55 -19.67
C LEU A 4 -10.82 8.55 -18.51
N GLU A 5 -11.77 9.48 -18.49
CA GLU A 5 -11.92 10.45 -17.40
C GLU A 5 -12.22 9.80 -16.05
N MET A 6 -12.84 8.62 -16.07
CA MET A 6 -13.20 7.85 -14.88
C MET A 6 -12.22 6.69 -14.63
N THR A 7 -11.10 6.65 -15.33
CA THR A 7 -10.08 5.61 -15.18
C THR A 7 -8.89 6.16 -14.41
N ARG A 8 -8.40 5.38 -13.44
CA ARG A 8 -7.22 5.72 -12.63
C ARG A 8 -6.24 4.57 -12.62
N ASN A 9 -5.00 4.86 -12.99
CA ASN A 9 -3.89 3.93 -12.86
C ASN A 9 -3.14 4.25 -11.57
N ILE A 10 -3.23 3.37 -10.59
CA ILE A 10 -2.57 3.55 -9.30
C ILE A 10 -1.51 2.48 -9.10
N GLY A 11 -0.34 2.90 -8.64
CA GLY A 11 0.73 1.99 -8.25
C GLY A 11 0.69 1.71 -6.76
N ILE A 12 1.05 0.49 -6.38
CA ILE A 12 1.29 0.14 -4.98
C ILE A 12 2.76 -0.24 -4.84
N MET A 13 3.46 0.48 -3.99
CA MET A 13 4.89 0.34 -3.77
C MET A 13 5.14 0.03 -2.30
N ALA A 14 6.05 -0.87 -2.02
CA ALA A 14 6.40 -1.21 -0.64
C ALA A 14 7.78 -1.85 -0.58
N HIS A 15 8.43 -1.72 0.58
CA HIS A 15 9.54 -2.60 0.95
C HIS A 15 9.03 -4.04 1.11
N ILE A 16 9.91 -5.01 0.92
CA ILE A 16 9.62 -6.43 1.19
C ILE A 16 9.06 -6.56 2.62
N ASP A 17 8.01 -7.34 2.78
CA ASP A 17 7.31 -7.60 4.04
C ASP A 17 6.56 -6.40 4.64
N ALA A 18 6.46 -5.28 3.96
CA ALA A 18 5.61 -4.16 4.43
C ALA A 18 4.11 -4.41 4.28
N GLY A 19 3.71 -5.43 3.52
CA GLY A 19 2.32 -5.80 3.33
C GLY A 19 1.70 -5.30 2.03
N LYS A 20 2.48 -5.18 0.96
CA LYS A 20 2.00 -4.75 -0.35
C LYS A 20 0.91 -5.66 -0.91
N THR A 21 1.16 -6.96 -0.94
CA THR A 21 0.20 -7.95 -1.44
C THR A 21 -1.07 -7.97 -0.60
N THR A 22 -0.93 -7.94 0.73
CA THR A 22 -2.07 -7.89 1.64
C THR A 22 -2.92 -6.64 1.41
N THR A 23 -2.29 -5.49 1.18
CA THR A 23 -3.00 -4.24 0.89
C THR A 23 -3.79 -4.35 -0.42
N THR A 24 -3.20 -4.88 -1.48
CA THR A 24 -3.86 -5.11 -2.76
C THR A 24 -5.06 -6.05 -2.60
N GLU A 25 -4.89 -7.16 -1.88
CA GLU A 25 -5.96 -8.13 -1.63
C GLU A 25 -7.12 -7.51 -0.85
N ARG A 26 -6.84 -6.63 0.10
CA ARG A 26 -7.88 -5.91 0.85
C ARG A 26 -8.65 -4.94 -0.03
N ILE A 27 -7.99 -4.24 -0.93
CA ILE A 27 -8.67 -3.38 -1.91
C ILE A 27 -9.59 -4.20 -2.80
N LEU A 28 -9.12 -5.35 -3.31
CA LEU A 28 -9.94 -6.25 -4.12
C LEU A 28 -11.13 -6.81 -3.34
N PHE A 29 -10.94 -7.15 -2.08
CA PHE A 29 -12.03 -7.62 -1.22
C PHE A 29 -13.09 -6.54 -1.01
N TYR A 30 -12.71 -5.33 -0.61
CA TYR A 30 -13.66 -4.24 -0.33
C TYR A 30 -14.34 -3.69 -1.59
N THR A 31 -13.75 -3.85 -2.76
CA THR A 31 -14.37 -3.49 -4.05
C THR A 31 -15.21 -4.62 -4.64
N GLY A 32 -15.32 -5.77 -3.96
CA GLY A 32 -16.18 -6.88 -4.35
C GLY A 32 -15.59 -7.83 -5.40
N ILE A 33 -14.31 -7.69 -5.76
CA ILE A 33 -13.63 -8.59 -6.72
C ILE A 33 -13.34 -9.94 -6.06
N ASN A 34 -12.86 -9.93 -4.82
CA ASN A 34 -12.58 -11.15 -4.05
C ASN A 34 -13.66 -11.37 -2.97
N HIS A 35 -14.05 -12.64 -2.79
CA HIS A 35 -15.00 -13.03 -1.76
C HIS A 35 -14.34 -13.42 -0.44
N LYS A 36 -13.02 -13.66 -0.46
CA LYS A 36 -12.22 -14.00 0.72
C LYS A 36 -11.07 -13.02 0.85
N ILE A 37 -10.66 -12.76 2.10
CA ILE A 37 -9.44 -12.01 2.37
C ILE A 37 -8.27 -12.98 2.19
N GLY A 38 -7.42 -12.69 1.19
CA GLY A 38 -6.19 -13.45 0.96
C GLY A 38 -5.01 -12.83 1.70
N GLU A 39 -4.11 -13.68 2.18
CA GLU A 39 -2.85 -13.28 2.80
C GLU A 39 -1.68 -14.03 2.18
N THR A 40 -0.52 -13.38 2.11
CA THR A 40 0.68 -13.97 1.52
C THR A 40 1.10 -15.25 2.22
N HIS A 41 0.98 -15.31 3.54
CA HIS A 41 1.35 -16.49 4.34
C HIS A 41 0.51 -17.72 4.05
N ASP A 42 -0.75 -17.51 3.67
CA ASP A 42 -1.67 -18.60 3.37
C ASP A 42 -1.62 -19.05 1.90
N GLY A 43 -0.86 -18.36 1.06
CA GLY A 43 -0.82 -18.61 -0.38
C GLY A 43 -2.18 -18.38 -1.07
N THR A 44 -3.07 -17.63 -0.43
CA THR A 44 -4.43 -17.36 -0.92
C THR A 44 -4.55 -16.02 -1.65
N ALA A 45 -3.45 -15.27 -1.74
CA ALA A 45 -3.43 -13.96 -2.38
C ALA A 45 -3.61 -14.09 -3.89
N THR A 46 -4.52 -13.29 -4.45
CA THR A 46 -4.82 -13.30 -5.90
C THR A 46 -3.62 -12.88 -6.75
N MET A 47 -2.77 -12.00 -6.24
CA MET A 47 -1.59 -11.51 -6.95
C MET A 47 -0.41 -12.48 -6.90
N ASP A 48 -0.43 -13.49 -6.05
CA ASP A 48 0.61 -14.52 -5.93
C ASP A 48 0.27 -15.74 -6.77
N TRP A 49 -0.13 -15.54 -8.02
CA TRP A 49 -0.55 -16.61 -8.93
C TRP A 49 0.61 -17.36 -9.57
N MET A 50 1.82 -16.81 -9.55
CA MET A 50 3.01 -17.50 -10.04
C MET A 50 3.67 -18.26 -8.88
N VAL A 51 4.09 -19.51 -9.15
CA VAL A 51 4.73 -20.39 -8.16
C VAL A 51 5.95 -19.70 -7.52
N GLN A 52 6.75 -19.01 -8.31
CA GLN A 52 7.93 -18.29 -7.81
C GLN A 52 7.60 -17.14 -6.87
N GLU A 53 6.51 -16.44 -7.12
CA GLU A 53 6.02 -15.38 -6.24
C GLU A 53 5.47 -15.95 -4.94
N GLN A 54 4.72 -17.04 -5.02
CA GLN A 54 4.19 -17.75 -3.85
C GLN A 54 5.30 -18.28 -2.94
N GLU A 55 6.34 -18.89 -3.53
CA GLU A 55 7.48 -19.40 -2.76
C GLU A 55 8.28 -18.30 -2.06
N ARG A 56 8.36 -17.12 -2.65
CA ARG A 56 9.12 -15.99 -2.11
C ARG A 56 8.28 -15.01 -1.31
N GLY A 57 6.96 -15.03 -1.49
CA GLY A 57 6.05 -14.03 -0.91
C GLY A 57 6.28 -12.63 -1.47
N ILE A 58 6.85 -12.50 -2.66
CA ILE A 58 7.17 -11.22 -3.33
C ILE A 58 6.65 -11.22 -4.76
N THR A 59 6.39 -10.03 -5.28
CA THR A 59 6.01 -9.83 -6.67
C THR A 59 7.27 -9.72 -7.54
N ILE A 60 7.42 -10.61 -8.51
CA ILE A 60 8.60 -10.67 -9.39
C ILE A 60 8.46 -9.74 -10.59
N THR A 61 7.25 -9.67 -11.16
CA THR A 61 6.93 -8.84 -12.32
C THR A 61 5.80 -7.87 -12.01
N SER A 62 5.76 -6.74 -12.73
CA SER A 62 4.61 -5.84 -12.65
C SER A 62 3.37 -6.52 -13.20
N ALA A 63 2.30 -6.50 -12.43
CA ALA A 63 0.99 -7.01 -12.82
C ALA A 63 -0.07 -5.94 -12.61
N ALA A 64 -1.10 -5.96 -13.44
CA ALA A 64 -2.23 -5.05 -13.31
C ALA A 64 -3.49 -5.83 -12.95
N THR A 65 -4.24 -5.32 -11.99
CA THR A 65 -5.54 -5.84 -11.60
C THR A 65 -6.54 -4.70 -11.62
N THR A 66 -7.74 -4.96 -12.13
CA THR A 66 -8.77 -3.93 -12.25
C THR A 66 -9.82 -4.09 -11.15
N ALA A 67 -10.12 -2.99 -10.47
CA ALA A 67 -11.24 -2.87 -9.54
C ALA A 67 -12.16 -1.73 -9.99
N PHE A 68 -13.41 -1.74 -9.52
CA PHE A 68 -14.40 -0.69 -9.79
C PHE A 68 -14.90 -0.14 -8.46
N TRP A 69 -14.86 1.18 -8.33
CA TRP A 69 -15.31 1.87 -7.13
C TRP A 69 -15.87 3.24 -7.48
N LYS A 70 -17.09 3.53 -7.00
CA LYS A 70 -17.74 4.84 -7.22
C LYS A 70 -17.70 5.29 -8.67
N ASP A 71 -18.11 4.41 -9.59
CA ASP A 71 -18.15 4.61 -11.05
C ASP A 71 -16.78 4.80 -11.71
N HIS A 72 -15.69 4.59 -10.98
CA HIS A 72 -14.33 4.62 -11.52
C HIS A 72 -13.81 3.22 -11.81
N ARG A 73 -13.04 3.12 -12.88
CA ARG A 73 -12.18 1.98 -13.13
C ARG A 73 -10.80 2.25 -12.51
N ILE A 74 -10.40 1.40 -11.59
CA ILE A 74 -9.12 1.53 -10.91
C ILE A 74 -8.23 0.38 -11.36
N ASN A 75 -7.19 0.70 -12.12
CA ASN A 75 -6.16 -0.27 -12.49
C ASN A 75 -5.06 -0.20 -11.43
N ILE A 76 -4.92 -1.28 -10.68
CA ILE A 76 -3.91 -1.40 -9.65
C ILE A 76 -2.69 -2.04 -10.28
N ILE A 77 -1.61 -1.26 -10.40
CA ILE A 77 -0.34 -1.71 -10.96
C ILE A 77 0.57 -2.05 -9.80
N ASP A 78 0.81 -3.34 -9.62
CA ASP A 78 1.70 -3.83 -8.59
C ASP A 78 3.14 -3.63 -9.03
N THR A 79 3.81 -2.68 -8.38
CA THR A 79 5.18 -2.30 -8.72
C THR A 79 6.15 -3.11 -7.86
N PRO A 80 7.14 -3.80 -8.46
CA PRO A 80 8.12 -4.56 -7.69
C PRO A 80 8.85 -3.68 -6.69
N GLY A 81 8.89 -4.11 -5.43
CA GLY A 81 9.59 -3.42 -4.35
C GLY A 81 11.05 -3.81 -4.25
N HIS A 82 11.55 -4.65 -5.14
CA HIS A 82 12.91 -5.17 -5.10
C HIS A 82 13.87 -4.34 -5.97
N VAL A 83 15.08 -4.10 -5.45
CA VAL A 83 16.09 -3.24 -6.12
C VAL A 83 16.48 -3.76 -7.51
N ASP A 84 16.50 -5.08 -7.70
CA ASP A 84 16.90 -5.72 -8.95
C ASP A 84 15.90 -5.52 -10.10
N PHE A 85 14.71 -4.96 -9.84
CA PHE A 85 13.65 -4.72 -10.83
C PHE A 85 13.49 -3.25 -11.20
N THR A 86 14.58 -2.48 -11.20
CA THR A 86 14.55 -1.03 -11.44
C THR A 86 13.91 -0.65 -12.79
N VAL A 87 14.13 -1.43 -13.84
CA VAL A 87 13.55 -1.16 -15.18
C VAL A 87 12.04 -1.32 -15.17
N GLU A 88 11.52 -2.36 -14.52
CA GLU A 88 10.09 -2.60 -14.37
C GLU A 88 9.43 -1.52 -13.53
N VAL A 89 10.08 -1.07 -12.46
CA VAL A 89 9.63 0.05 -11.63
C VAL A 89 9.50 1.31 -12.49
N GLN A 90 10.52 1.66 -13.25
CA GLN A 90 10.50 2.84 -14.11
C GLN A 90 9.41 2.78 -15.19
N ARG A 91 9.20 1.62 -15.81
CA ARG A 91 8.13 1.43 -16.79
C ARG A 91 6.75 1.64 -16.16
N SER A 92 6.55 1.11 -14.97
CA SER A 92 5.30 1.26 -14.23
C SER A 92 5.03 2.73 -13.87
N LEU A 93 6.04 3.45 -13.38
CA LEU A 93 5.91 4.85 -12.96
C LEU A 93 5.42 5.78 -14.07
N ARG A 94 5.77 5.49 -15.32
CA ARG A 94 5.39 6.32 -16.47
C ARG A 94 3.89 6.36 -16.75
N VAL A 95 3.16 5.35 -16.34
CA VAL A 95 1.73 5.19 -16.65
C VAL A 95 0.83 5.48 -15.45
N LEU A 96 1.39 5.80 -14.29
CA LEU A 96 0.64 6.01 -13.07
C LEU A 96 0.04 7.42 -12.99
N ASP A 97 -1.24 7.49 -12.61
CA ASP A 97 -1.90 8.73 -12.18
C ASP A 97 -1.55 9.10 -10.75
N GLY A 98 -1.22 8.11 -9.94
CA GLY A 98 -0.78 8.28 -8.56
C GLY A 98 -0.27 6.96 -7.99
N SER A 99 0.30 7.01 -6.80
CA SER A 99 0.78 5.80 -6.12
C SER A 99 0.49 5.81 -4.63
N VAL A 100 0.40 4.61 -4.07
CA VAL A 100 0.34 4.36 -2.64
C VAL A 100 1.64 3.67 -2.24
N THR A 101 2.37 4.27 -1.32
CA THR A 101 3.57 3.68 -0.76
C THR A 101 3.24 3.11 0.62
N VAL A 102 3.44 1.81 0.79
CA VAL A 102 3.17 1.11 2.04
C VAL A 102 4.45 1.03 2.86
N PHE A 103 4.43 1.64 4.04
CA PHE A 103 5.50 1.54 5.02
C PHE A 103 5.10 0.62 6.16
N CYS A 104 6.06 -0.16 6.67
CA CYS A 104 5.85 -0.91 7.91
C CYS A 104 5.98 0.04 9.11
N ALA A 105 5.04 -0.01 10.03
CA ALA A 105 5.05 0.85 11.22
C ALA A 105 6.28 0.66 12.11
N LYS A 106 6.92 -0.51 12.05
CA LYS A 106 8.15 -0.82 12.78
C LYS A 106 9.40 -0.41 12.00
N GLY A 107 9.51 -0.82 10.74
CA GLY A 107 10.71 -0.58 9.91
C GLY A 107 10.78 0.83 9.33
N GLY A 108 9.64 1.42 9.07
CA GLY A 108 9.55 2.77 8.51
C GLY A 108 10.13 2.89 7.11
N VAL A 109 10.90 3.95 6.90
CA VAL A 109 11.56 4.20 5.61
C VAL A 109 12.83 3.36 5.50
N GLU A 110 12.85 2.49 4.51
CA GLU A 110 13.97 1.59 4.22
C GLU A 110 14.72 2.03 2.95
N PRO A 111 15.97 1.57 2.71
CA PRO A 111 16.73 1.99 1.53
C PRO A 111 16.02 1.76 0.20
N GLN A 112 15.28 0.65 0.06
CA GLN A 112 14.49 0.37 -1.14
C GLN A 112 13.35 1.38 -1.31
N SER A 113 12.71 1.78 -0.22
CA SER A 113 11.66 2.80 -0.22
C SER A 113 12.22 4.15 -0.68
N GLU A 114 13.42 4.51 -0.25
CA GLU A 114 14.09 5.74 -0.69
C GLU A 114 14.34 5.75 -2.19
N THR A 115 14.83 4.64 -2.74
CA THR A 115 15.10 4.51 -4.17
C THR A 115 13.83 4.66 -5.01
N VAL A 116 12.78 3.94 -4.65
CA VAL A 116 11.50 3.99 -5.36
C VAL A 116 10.85 5.38 -5.22
N TRP A 117 10.95 5.99 -4.05
CA TRP A 117 10.43 7.33 -3.81
C TRP A 117 11.11 8.38 -4.71
N ARG A 118 12.42 8.33 -4.83
CA ARG A 118 13.17 9.23 -5.72
C ARG A 118 12.83 9.03 -7.18
N GLN A 119 12.63 7.79 -7.61
CA GLN A 119 12.16 7.50 -8.97
C GLN A 119 10.77 8.08 -9.22
N ALA A 120 9.87 7.99 -8.25
CA ALA A 120 8.56 8.61 -8.34
C ALA A 120 8.64 10.15 -8.41
N ASP A 121 9.60 10.77 -7.72
CA ASP A 121 9.87 12.21 -7.88
C ASP A 121 10.30 12.55 -9.31
N GLU A 122 11.16 11.76 -9.89
CA GLU A 122 11.65 11.96 -11.27
C GLU A 122 10.51 11.96 -12.30
N TYR A 123 9.54 11.09 -12.11
CA TYR A 123 8.35 11.00 -12.99
C TYR A 123 7.17 11.85 -12.53
N HIS A 124 7.34 12.68 -11.51
CA HIS A 124 6.30 13.56 -10.95
C HIS A 124 5.00 12.83 -10.58
N VAL A 125 5.12 11.63 -10.04
CA VAL A 125 3.96 10.82 -9.63
C VAL A 125 3.43 11.33 -8.28
N PRO A 126 2.15 11.76 -8.19
CA PRO A 126 1.54 12.08 -6.89
C PRO A 126 1.50 10.85 -5.99
N ARG A 127 1.75 11.04 -4.69
CA ARG A 127 1.87 9.93 -3.74
C ARG A 127 1.03 10.10 -2.51
N MET A 128 0.54 8.97 -2.02
CA MET A 128 -0.06 8.81 -0.71
C MET A 128 0.74 7.74 0.04
N ALA A 129 1.02 7.97 1.31
CA ALA A 129 1.69 6.99 2.14
C ALA A 129 0.68 6.28 3.05
N TYR A 130 0.90 5.00 3.28
CA TYR A 130 0.10 4.16 4.15
C TYR A 130 1.03 3.44 5.13
N VAL A 131 0.80 3.63 6.43
CA VAL A 131 1.58 2.99 7.50
C VAL A 131 0.83 1.75 7.96
N ASN A 132 1.40 0.60 7.64
CA ASN A 132 0.80 -0.71 7.86
C ASN A 132 1.40 -1.41 9.08
N LYS A 133 0.71 -2.40 9.60
CA LYS A 133 1.15 -3.23 10.73
C LYS A 133 1.31 -2.44 12.03
N MET A 134 0.35 -1.58 12.32
CA MET A 134 0.32 -0.83 13.59
C MET A 134 0.12 -1.73 14.83
N ASP A 135 -0.30 -2.96 14.63
CA ASP A 135 -0.57 -3.95 15.67
C ASP A 135 0.66 -4.74 16.12
N ILE A 136 1.77 -4.67 15.42
CA ILE A 136 2.98 -5.42 15.77
C ILE A 136 3.83 -4.69 16.82
N MET A 137 4.61 -5.46 17.56
CA MET A 137 5.56 -4.90 18.54
C MET A 137 6.59 -4.00 17.86
N GLY A 138 6.81 -2.82 18.39
CA GLY A 138 7.71 -1.81 17.84
C GLY A 138 7.06 -0.86 16.84
N ALA A 139 5.74 -0.99 16.58
CA ALA A 139 5.01 -0.10 15.71
C ALA A 139 4.98 1.34 16.27
N ASP A 140 5.36 2.31 15.44
CA ASP A 140 5.39 3.72 15.81
C ASP A 140 5.09 4.60 14.59
N PHE A 141 3.85 5.01 14.45
CA PHE A 141 3.37 5.84 13.33
C PHE A 141 4.13 7.17 13.24
N TYR A 142 4.29 7.86 14.34
CA TYR A 142 4.91 9.19 14.38
C TYR A 142 6.39 9.13 14.02
N ASN A 143 7.07 8.05 14.40
CA ASN A 143 8.44 7.81 13.98
C ASN A 143 8.55 7.61 12.47
N VAL A 144 7.61 6.89 11.87
CA VAL A 144 7.59 6.70 10.40
C VAL A 144 7.40 8.04 9.69
N VAL A 145 6.48 8.87 10.15
CA VAL A 145 6.28 10.22 9.59
C VAL A 145 7.56 11.05 9.71
N GLN A 146 8.24 10.99 10.85
CA GLN A 146 9.51 11.70 11.05
C GLN A 146 10.60 11.18 10.10
N MET A 147 10.68 9.87 9.91
CA MET A 147 11.61 9.28 8.94
C MET A 147 11.34 9.74 7.51
N MET A 148 10.06 9.91 7.13
CA MET A 148 9.69 10.46 5.83
C MET A 148 10.23 11.89 5.65
N HIS A 149 10.09 12.73 6.66
CA HIS A 149 10.67 14.08 6.64
C HIS A 149 12.19 14.06 6.53
N ASP A 150 12.85 13.23 7.33
CA ASP A 150 14.30 13.23 7.45
C ASP A 150 15.00 12.54 6.26
N ARG A 151 14.48 11.40 5.80
CA ARG A 151 15.11 10.58 4.77
C ARG A 151 14.58 10.82 3.37
N LEU A 152 13.29 11.08 3.22
CA LEU A 152 12.67 11.33 1.92
C LEU A 152 12.59 12.82 1.59
N LYS A 153 12.84 13.70 2.58
CA LYS A 153 12.77 15.16 2.42
C LYS A 153 11.43 15.63 1.85
N CYS A 154 10.36 14.92 2.19
CA CYS A 154 9.02 15.25 1.72
C CYS A 154 8.21 15.97 2.80
N ASN A 155 7.17 16.68 2.37
CA ASN A 155 6.21 17.32 3.28
C ASN A 155 5.09 16.33 3.58
N ALA A 156 5.35 15.35 4.45
CA ALA A 156 4.35 14.36 4.85
C ALA A 156 3.36 14.97 5.84
N VAL A 157 2.10 15.01 5.46
CA VAL A 157 1.01 15.52 6.28
C VAL A 157 0.04 14.39 6.57
N PRO A 158 -0.11 13.94 7.83
CA PRO A 158 -1.10 12.92 8.19
C PRO A 158 -2.53 13.41 7.93
N ILE A 159 -3.33 12.58 7.29
CA ILE A 159 -4.78 12.76 7.14
C ILE A 159 -5.55 11.78 8.02
N GLN A 160 -4.88 10.78 8.56
CA GLN A 160 -5.40 9.84 9.55
C GLN A 160 -4.34 9.62 10.64
N LEU A 161 -4.80 9.45 11.88
CA LEU A 161 -3.94 9.16 13.03
C LEU A 161 -4.36 7.81 13.64
N PRO A 162 -3.41 7.02 14.16
CA PRO A 162 -3.75 5.76 14.81
C PRO A 162 -4.34 5.98 16.21
N ILE A 163 -5.26 5.10 16.60
CA ILE A 163 -5.75 5.01 17.97
C ILE A 163 -5.00 3.86 18.64
N GLY A 164 -4.01 4.20 19.47
CA GLY A 164 -3.13 3.22 20.08
C GLY A 164 -2.06 2.68 19.13
N ALA A 165 -1.26 1.77 19.62
CA ALA A 165 -0.20 1.10 18.88
C ALA A 165 0.04 -0.29 19.48
N GLU A 166 0.67 -1.16 18.71
CA GLU A 166 0.97 -2.55 19.11
C GLU A 166 -0.32 -3.30 19.50
N ALA A 167 -0.33 -3.99 20.63
CA ALA A 167 -1.51 -4.71 21.10
C ALA A 167 -2.71 -3.80 21.41
N ASP A 168 -2.47 -2.52 21.65
CA ASP A 168 -3.50 -1.52 21.94
C ASP A 168 -4.03 -0.80 20.70
N PHE A 169 -3.52 -1.11 19.51
CA PHE A 169 -4.03 -0.56 18.27
C PHE A 169 -5.47 -1.02 18.04
N LYS A 170 -6.39 -0.08 17.90
CA LYS A 170 -7.82 -0.39 17.81
C LYS A 170 -8.61 0.43 16.79
N GLY A 171 -7.95 1.32 16.05
CA GLY A 171 -8.65 2.11 15.06
C GLY A 171 -7.85 3.29 14.56
N ILE A 172 -8.54 4.18 13.85
CA ILE A 172 -7.97 5.39 13.29
C ILE A 172 -8.85 6.60 13.56
N ILE A 173 -8.24 7.77 13.59
CA ILE A 173 -8.92 9.06 13.59
C ILE A 173 -8.80 9.62 12.18
N ASP A 174 -9.92 9.87 11.53
CA ASP A 174 -9.97 10.52 10.22
C ASP A 174 -10.04 12.04 10.42
N LEU A 175 -8.97 12.73 10.03
CA LEU A 175 -8.86 14.17 10.19
C LEU A 175 -9.65 14.95 9.13
N VAL A 176 -10.00 14.33 8.02
CA VAL A 176 -10.82 14.96 6.97
C VAL A 176 -12.27 15.03 7.40
N GLU A 177 -12.81 13.92 7.89
CA GLU A 177 -14.20 13.82 8.35
C GLU A 177 -14.38 14.17 9.84
N MET A 178 -13.27 14.26 10.60
CA MET A 178 -13.26 14.47 12.04
C MET A 178 -14.04 13.41 12.81
N LYS A 179 -13.78 12.13 12.45
CA LYS A 179 -14.39 10.94 13.03
C LYS A 179 -13.33 9.95 13.48
N ALA A 180 -13.69 9.12 14.45
CA ALA A 180 -12.90 7.96 14.86
C ALA A 180 -13.58 6.69 14.35
N ASP A 181 -12.80 5.83 13.67
CA ASP A 181 -13.22 4.51 13.25
C ASP A 181 -12.55 3.49 14.18
N VAL A 182 -13.35 2.77 14.95
CA VAL A 182 -12.87 1.76 15.90
C VAL A 182 -13.16 0.38 15.36
N TYR A 183 -12.14 -0.47 15.30
CA TYR A 183 -12.26 -1.85 14.83
C TYR A 183 -12.69 -2.76 15.97
N TYR A 184 -13.71 -3.58 15.74
CA TYR A 184 -14.26 -4.50 16.74
C TYR A 184 -13.85 -5.96 16.51
N ASP A 185 -13.19 -6.24 15.39
CA ASP A 185 -12.63 -7.56 15.08
C ASP A 185 -11.20 -7.46 14.56
N ASP A 186 -10.47 -8.59 14.61
CA ASP A 186 -9.07 -8.64 14.19
C ASP A 186 -8.86 -8.48 12.67
N ILE A 187 -9.90 -8.67 11.88
CA ILE A 187 -9.84 -8.55 10.43
C ILE A 187 -10.43 -7.25 9.90
N GLY A 188 -10.93 -6.38 10.80
CA GLY A 188 -11.40 -5.04 10.45
C GLY A 188 -12.66 -5.01 9.57
N LYS A 189 -13.54 -6.00 9.70
CA LYS A 189 -14.82 -6.01 8.99
C LYS A 189 -15.87 -5.16 9.70
N ASP A 190 -15.84 -5.19 11.02
CA ASP A 190 -16.77 -4.43 11.86
C ASP A 190 -16.08 -3.17 12.41
N MET A 191 -16.71 -2.00 12.12
CA MET A 191 -16.23 -0.68 12.54
C MET A 191 -17.38 0.13 13.15
#